data_9d15b08802140e5a304c21d377131774
#
_entry.id   9d15b08802140e5a304c21d377131774
#
_cell.length_a   1.000
_cell.length_b   1.000
_cell.length_c   1.000
_cell.angle_alpha   90.00
_cell.angle_beta   90.00
_cell.angle_gamma   90.00
#
_symmetry.space_group_name_H-M   'P 1'
#
loop_
_entity.id
_entity.type
_entity.pdbx_description
1 polymer ?
#
loop_
_entity_poly.entity_id
_entity_poly.type
_entity_poly.pdbx_seq_one_letter_code
_entity_poly.pdbx_strand_id
1 'polypeptide(L)' 'MNELIFMVEEAPEGGFVARALGESIFTEADTIAELSGKVRDAVRCHFEEGKAPKIVRLHHVREEVITV' A
#
# COMPACT_ATOMS: atom_id res chain seq x y z
N MET A 1 -11.53 9.72 -9.74
CA MET A 1 -10.89 8.41 -9.46
C MET A 1 -11.75 7.62 -8.48
N ASN A 2 -12.14 6.41 -8.85
CA ASN A 2 -12.97 5.57 -8.00
C ASN A 2 -12.18 4.55 -7.20
N GLU A 3 -11.02 4.18 -7.70
CA GLU A 3 -10.24 3.12 -7.07
C GLU A 3 -8.75 3.39 -7.26
N LEU A 4 -7.97 3.01 -6.27
CA LEU A 4 -6.53 3.15 -6.29
C LEU A 4 -5.92 1.83 -5.85
N ILE A 5 -4.89 1.39 -6.57
CA ILE A 5 -4.21 0.13 -6.29
C ILE A 5 -2.85 0.41 -5.66
N PHE A 6 -2.56 -0.30 -4.58
CA PHE A 6 -1.24 -0.31 -3.96
C PHE A 6 -0.60 -1.66 -4.16
N MET A 7 0.66 -1.66 -4.52
CA MET A 7 1.50 -2.85 -4.52
C MET A 7 2.11 -2.99 -3.14
N VAL A 8 1.91 -4.14 -2.51
CA VAL A 8 2.42 -4.41 -1.17
C VAL A 8 3.49 -5.49 -1.24
N GLU A 9 4.65 -5.22 -0.67
CA GLU A 9 5.78 -6.12 -0.66
C GLU A 9 6.37 -6.21 0.75
N GLU A 10 7.02 -7.33 1.04
CA GLU A 10 7.78 -7.44 2.27
C GLU A 10 9.04 -6.61 2.16
N ALA A 11 9.35 -5.86 3.20
CA ALA A 11 10.60 -5.10 3.24
C ALA A 11 11.76 -6.03 3.59
N PRO A 12 12.96 -5.82 3.01
CA PRO A 12 14.13 -6.66 3.31
C PRO A 12 14.48 -6.74 4.80
N GLU A 13 14.19 -5.68 5.54
CA GLU A 13 14.51 -5.57 6.96
C GLU A 13 13.37 -5.99 7.87
N GLY A 14 12.30 -6.49 7.29
CA GLY A 14 11.08 -6.85 8.01
C GLY A 14 9.99 -5.82 7.80
N GLY A 15 8.75 -6.22 8.08
CA GLY A 15 7.61 -5.37 7.83
C GLY A 15 7.18 -5.37 6.38
N PHE A 16 6.33 -4.42 6.04
CA PHE A 16 5.71 -4.34 4.71
C PHE A 16 5.70 -2.91 4.21
N VAL A 17 5.83 -2.78 2.89
CA VAL A 17 5.75 -1.48 2.22
C VAL A 17 4.59 -1.50 1.24
N ALA A 18 3.97 -0.36 1.04
CA ALA A 18 2.87 -0.19 0.09
C ALA A 18 3.15 1.02 -0.78
N ARG A 19 3.04 0.84 -2.08
CA ARG A 19 3.27 1.90 -3.06
C ARG A 19 2.08 1.99 -3.99
N ALA A 20 1.53 3.20 -4.12
CA ALA A 20 0.41 3.42 -5.03
C ALA A 20 0.86 3.37 -6.49
N LEU A 21 0.01 2.83 -7.35
CA LEU A 21 0.23 2.85 -8.78
C LEU A 21 -0.40 4.10 -9.35
N GLY A 22 0.42 4.94 -9.97
CA GLY A 22 -0.07 6.16 -10.59
C GLY A 22 -0.16 7.38 -9.69
N GLU A 23 0.18 7.25 -8.42
CA GLU A 23 0.20 8.35 -7.45
C GLU A 23 1.48 8.27 -6.64
N SER A 24 1.96 9.41 -6.18
CA SER A 24 3.17 9.44 -5.36
C SER A 24 2.85 9.23 -3.89
N ILE A 25 2.36 8.04 -3.57
CA ILE A 25 2.02 7.67 -2.20
C ILE A 25 2.79 6.41 -1.82
N PHE A 26 3.47 6.48 -0.69
CA PHE A 26 4.24 5.36 -0.15
C PHE A 26 4.02 5.31 1.35
N THR A 27 3.85 4.12 1.88
CA THR A 27 3.77 3.94 3.33
C THR A 27 4.30 2.57 3.72
N GLU A 28 4.51 2.36 5.01
CA GLU A 28 5.03 1.10 5.53
C GLU A 28 4.49 0.83 6.91
N ALA A 29 4.51 -0.43 7.30
CA ALA A 29 4.07 -0.87 8.60
C ALA A 29 4.76 -2.18 8.97
N ASP A 30 4.77 -2.52 10.25
CA ASP A 30 5.38 -3.76 10.71
C ASP A 30 4.54 -4.99 10.41
N THR A 31 3.22 -4.82 10.33
CA THR A 31 2.29 -5.92 10.08
C THR A 31 1.30 -5.54 8.99
N ILE A 32 0.72 -6.55 8.36
CA ILE A 32 -0.34 -6.34 7.35
C ILE A 32 -1.55 -5.65 7.98
N ALA A 33 -1.88 -6.01 9.22
CA ALA A 33 -3.02 -5.41 9.91
C ALA A 33 -2.85 -3.90 10.10
N GLU A 34 -1.63 -3.46 10.46
CA GLU A 34 -1.33 -2.04 10.62
C GLU A 34 -1.28 -1.33 9.27
N LEU A 35 -0.84 -2.04 8.24
CA LEU A 35 -0.65 -1.45 6.91
C LEU A 35 -1.96 -0.86 6.35
N SER A 36 -3.07 -1.55 6.53
CA SER A 36 -4.37 -1.08 6.05
C SER A 36 -4.71 0.30 6.60
N GLY A 37 -4.50 0.50 7.88
CA GLY A 37 -4.72 1.80 8.52
C GLY A 37 -3.78 2.87 8.00
N LYS A 38 -2.51 2.51 7.83
CA LYS A 38 -1.48 3.42 7.31
C LYS A 38 -1.80 3.85 5.88
N VAL A 39 -2.24 2.92 5.05
CA VAL A 39 -2.63 3.22 3.67
C VAL A 39 -3.83 4.16 3.65
N ARG A 40 -4.84 3.89 4.47
CA ARG A 40 -6.03 4.73 4.56
C ARG A 40 -5.66 6.15 4.94
N ASP A 41 -4.80 6.31 5.95
CA ASP A 41 -4.36 7.63 6.40
C ASP A 41 -3.55 8.36 5.33
N ALA A 42 -2.67 7.65 4.64
CA ALA A 42 -1.85 8.22 3.58
C ALA A 42 -2.72 8.71 2.42
N VAL A 43 -3.74 7.95 2.05
CA VAL A 43 -4.66 8.34 0.98
C VAL A 43 -5.45 9.58 1.39
N ARG A 44 -5.94 9.62 2.62
CA ARG A 44 -6.69 10.78 3.12
C ARG A 44 -5.84 12.04 3.15
N CYS A 45 -4.56 11.91 3.46
CA CYS A 45 -3.65 13.05 3.49
C CYS A 45 -3.26 13.53 2.09
N HIS A 46 -3.18 12.62 1.13
CA HIS A 46 -2.73 12.94 -0.22
C HIS A 46 -3.79 13.66 -1.06
N PHE A 47 -5.04 13.26 -0.94
CA PHE A 47 -6.13 13.83 -1.73
C PHE A 47 -6.90 14.87 -0.95
N GLU A 48 -7.43 15.86 -1.68
CA GLU A 48 -8.32 16.83 -1.09
C GLU A 48 -9.62 16.16 -0.69
N GLU A 49 -10.30 16.73 0.27
CA GLU A 49 -11.59 16.23 0.71
C GLU A 49 -12.57 16.09 -0.45
N GLY A 50 -13.21 14.95 -0.53
CA GLY A 50 -14.15 14.65 -1.60
C GLY A 50 -13.51 14.16 -2.89
N LYS A 51 -12.16 14.15 -2.97
CA LYS A 51 -11.45 13.72 -4.17
C LYS A 51 -10.71 12.40 -4.04
N ALA A 52 -10.68 11.85 -2.83
CA ALA A 52 -10.03 10.56 -2.60
C ALA A 52 -10.81 9.43 -3.30
N PRO A 53 -10.12 8.37 -3.72
CA PRO A 53 -10.81 7.19 -4.25
C PRO A 53 -11.67 6.56 -3.15
N LYS A 54 -12.77 5.96 -3.55
CA LYS A 54 -13.68 5.30 -2.61
C LYS A 54 -13.20 3.90 -2.24
N ILE A 55 -12.43 3.29 -3.14
CA ILE A 55 -11.92 1.94 -2.97
C ILE A 55 -10.41 1.96 -3.11
N VAL A 56 -9.74 1.31 -2.18
CA VAL A 56 -8.30 1.09 -2.25
C VAL A 56 -8.07 -0.42 -2.25
N ARG A 57 -7.30 -0.90 -3.21
CA ARG A 57 -6.95 -2.31 -3.31
C ARG A 57 -5.49 -2.50 -2.94
N LEU A 58 -5.23 -3.46 -2.07
CA LEU A 58 -3.87 -3.83 -1.73
C LEU A 58 -3.54 -5.13 -2.47
N HIS A 59 -2.61 -5.05 -3.41
CA HIS A 59 -2.13 -6.21 -4.15
C HIS A 59 -0.83 -6.68 -3.50
N HIS A 60 -0.88 -7.83 -2.86
CA HIS A 60 0.28 -8.38 -2.18
C HIS A 60 1.16 -9.13 -3.17
N VAL A 61 2.43 -8.74 -3.25
CA VAL A 61 3.43 -9.42 -4.07
C VAL A 61 4.31 -10.22 -3.14
N ARG A 62 4.41 -11.49 -3.39
CA ARG A 62 5.24 -12.38 -2.60
C ARG A 62 6.23 -13.09 -3.53
N GLU A 63 7.48 -13.03 -3.14
CA GLU A 63 8.54 -13.68 -3.88
C GLU A 63 9.09 -14.84 -3.06
N GLU A 64 9.30 -15.96 -3.73
CA GLU A 64 9.91 -17.12 -3.11
C GLU A 64 11.06 -17.56 -4.00
N VAL A 65 12.24 -17.67 -3.42
CA VAL A 65 13.45 -18.09 -4.14
C VAL A 65 13.75 -19.53 -3.78
N ILE A 66 13.80 -20.38 -4.80
CA ILE A 66 14.10 -21.80 -4.63
C ILE A 66 15.41 -22.10 -5.33
N THR A 67 16.34 -22.69 -4.60
CA THR A 67 17.61 -23.14 -5.18
C THR A 67 17.46 -24.58 -5.66
N VAL A 68 17.79 -24.82 -6.92
CA VAL A 68 17.68 -26.14 -7.53
C VAL A 68 19.04 -26.75 -7.79
#